data_ef9665a538f0fdd7060cc4a3efc522cc
#
_entry.id   ef9665a538f0fdd7060cc4a3efc522cc
#
_cell.length_a   1.000
_cell.length_b   1.000
_cell.length_c   1.000
_cell.angle_alpha   90.00
_cell.angle_beta   90.00
_cell.angle_gamma   90.00
#
_symmetry.space_group_name_H-M   'P 1'
#
loop_
_entity.id
_entity.type
_entity.pdbx_description
1 polymer ?
#
loop_
_entity_poly.entity_id
_entity_poly.type
_entity_poly.pdbx_seq_one_letter_code
_entity_poly.pdbx_strand_id
1 'polypeptide(L)'
;MAQIKCAIAILMVSAAAAAQTAHPAQPDAIVDTPEFMTLLLKPAYVDVQRAVDKPPADRAEWAATYQRAVRLAETANLLFIRRHAGADTPEWAQRSAAARDAGAAVADAVLVGLRNARPQDFEPVKTAFAQVSAACNACHRRFGGTNAPTIRD
;
A
#
# COMPACT_ATOMS: atom_id res chain seq x y z
N MET A 1 -33.71 80.50 4.05
CA MET A 1 -34.01 79.02 3.94
C MET A 1 -32.79 78.33 3.29
N ALA A 2 -31.90 77.82 4.11
CA ALA A 2 -30.69 77.17 3.60
C ALA A 2 -30.92 75.66 3.55
N GLN A 3 -30.81 75.03 2.37
CA GLN A 3 -30.92 73.58 2.20
C GLN A 3 -29.51 72.97 2.38
N ILE A 4 -29.33 72.18 3.42
CA ILE A 4 -28.16 71.34 3.68
C ILE A 4 -28.30 70.08 2.86
N LYS A 5 -27.47 69.89 1.84
CA LYS A 5 -27.35 68.64 1.09
C LYS A 5 -26.34 67.76 1.79
N CYS A 6 -26.84 66.69 2.45
CA CYS A 6 -26.02 65.66 3.08
C CYS A 6 -25.60 64.68 1.98
N ALA A 7 -24.33 64.68 1.61
CA ALA A 7 -23.76 63.68 0.70
C ALA A 7 -23.25 62.49 1.55
N ILE A 8 -23.97 61.34 1.40
CA ILE A 8 -23.56 60.07 1.98
C ILE A 8 -22.57 59.41 1.00
N ALA A 9 -21.30 59.40 1.34
CA ALA A 9 -20.28 58.64 0.63
C ALA A 9 -20.31 57.17 1.11
N ILE A 10 -20.84 56.29 0.28
CA ILE A 10 -20.79 54.85 0.52
C ILE A 10 -19.42 54.34 0.12
N LEU A 11 -18.55 54.01 1.10
CA LEU A 11 -17.30 53.30 0.89
C LEU A 11 -17.61 51.83 0.60
N MET A 12 -17.51 51.41 -0.66
CA MET A 12 -17.50 50.01 -1.06
C MET A 12 -16.14 49.41 -0.70
N VAL A 13 -16.07 48.69 0.43
CA VAL A 13 -14.93 47.85 0.76
C VAL A 13 -15.05 46.53 -0.02
N SER A 14 -14.33 46.43 -1.13
CA SER A 14 -14.21 45.17 -1.89
C SER A 14 -13.28 44.23 -1.11
N ALA A 15 -13.87 43.33 -0.36
CA ALA A 15 -13.14 42.18 0.21
C ALA A 15 -12.78 41.21 -0.92
N ALA A 16 -11.56 41.32 -1.44
CA ALA A 16 -10.99 40.28 -2.31
C ALA A 16 -10.74 39.05 -1.44
N ALA A 17 -11.68 38.13 -1.45
CA ALA A 17 -11.48 36.79 -0.90
C ALA A 17 -10.40 36.11 -1.76
N ALA A 18 -9.16 36.07 -1.28
CA ALA A 18 -8.13 35.21 -1.84
C ALA A 18 -8.61 33.76 -1.70
N ALA A 19 -9.12 33.20 -2.78
CA ALA A 19 -9.39 31.77 -2.87
C ALA A 19 -8.04 31.06 -2.72
N GLN A 20 -7.73 30.63 -1.50
CA GLN A 20 -6.65 29.69 -1.26
C GLN A 20 -7.04 28.41 -1.99
N THR A 21 -6.42 28.15 -3.13
CA THR A 21 -6.48 26.87 -3.79
C THR A 21 -5.81 25.87 -2.85
N ALA A 22 -6.61 25.24 -1.98
CA ALA A 22 -6.16 24.14 -1.18
C ALA A 22 -5.70 23.04 -2.15
N HIS A 23 -4.39 22.87 -2.28
CA HIS A 23 -3.86 21.71 -2.99
C HIS A 23 -4.36 20.48 -2.25
N PRO A 24 -5.00 19.51 -2.95
CA PRO A 24 -5.42 18.30 -2.28
C PRO A 24 -4.19 17.68 -1.62
N ALA A 25 -4.32 17.30 -0.36
CA ALA A 25 -3.26 16.62 0.37
C ALA A 25 -2.90 15.34 -0.38
N GLN A 26 -1.70 15.28 -0.95
CA GLN A 26 -1.22 14.07 -1.62
C GLN A 26 -0.49 13.20 -0.60
N PRO A 27 -0.66 11.87 -0.67
CA PRO A 27 0.12 10.95 0.15
C PRO A 27 1.62 11.15 -0.09
N ASP A 28 2.40 11.29 0.97
CA ASP A 28 3.85 11.38 0.90
C ASP A 28 4.49 10.30 1.76
N ALA A 29 5.69 9.88 1.37
CA ALA A 29 6.46 8.87 2.08
C ALA A 29 7.13 9.50 3.30
N ILE A 30 6.87 8.96 4.50
CA ILE A 30 7.48 9.43 5.76
C ILE A 30 8.91 8.92 5.90
N VAL A 31 9.19 7.71 5.40
CA VAL A 31 10.50 7.06 5.43
C VAL A 31 10.96 6.72 4.03
N ASP A 32 12.26 6.54 3.82
CA ASP A 32 12.81 6.11 2.55
C ASP A 32 12.46 4.64 2.22
N THR A 33 12.79 4.20 1.00
CA THR A 33 12.45 2.84 0.56
C THR A 33 13.18 1.75 1.36
N PRO A 34 14.49 1.81 1.63
CA PRO A 34 15.19 0.83 2.48
C PRO A 34 14.61 0.72 3.88
N GLU A 35 14.29 1.82 4.51
CA GLU A 35 13.69 1.84 5.85
C GLU A 35 12.27 1.26 5.82
N PHE A 36 11.47 1.62 4.83
CA PHE A 36 10.15 1.03 4.60
C PHE A 36 10.22 -0.50 4.42
N MET A 37 11.17 -0.99 3.60
CA MET A 37 11.38 -2.43 3.43
C MET A 37 11.68 -3.13 4.75
N THR A 38 12.52 -2.52 5.58
CA THR A 38 12.96 -3.11 6.85
C THR A 38 11.89 -3.06 7.93
N LEU A 39 11.19 -1.93 8.06
CA LEU A 39 10.28 -1.68 9.17
C LEU A 39 8.85 -2.16 8.91
N LEU A 40 8.43 -2.22 7.65
CA LEU A 40 7.03 -2.48 7.32
C LEU A 40 6.85 -3.68 6.39
N LEU A 41 7.48 -3.67 5.21
CA LEU A 41 7.20 -4.71 4.21
C LEU A 41 7.76 -6.07 4.59
N LYS A 42 9.03 -6.13 5.07
CA LYS A 42 9.64 -7.39 5.52
C LYS A 42 8.87 -8.02 6.69
N PRO A 43 8.49 -7.30 7.76
CA PRO A 43 7.66 -7.88 8.81
C PRO A 43 6.33 -8.42 8.29
N ALA A 44 5.63 -7.68 7.43
CA ALA A 44 4.37 -8.15 6.85
C ALA A 44 4.55 -9.42 6.00
N TYR A 45 5.64 -9.49 5.21
CA TYR A 45 6.00 -10.69 4.45
C TYR A 45 6.25 -11.90 5.36
N VAL A 46 7.09 -11.73 6.40
CA VAL A 46 7.47 -12.81 7.33
C VAL A 46 6.25 -13.32 8.12
N ASP A 47 5.31 -12.43 8.45
CA ASP A 47 4.07 -12.83 9.12
C ASP A 47 3.20 -13.74 8.24
N VAL A 48 3.11 -13.47 6.93
CA VAL A 48 2.42 -14.36 6.00
C VAL A 48 3.22 -15.63 5.77
N GLN A 49 4.54 -15.54 5.57
CA GLN A 49 5.41 -16.71 5.41
C GLN A 49 5.20 -17.74 6.53
N ARG A 50 5.23 -17.28 7.78
CA ARG A 50 4.96 -18.16 8.94
C ARG A 50 3.55 -18.74 8.96
N ALA A 51 2.58 -17.98 8.46
CA ALA A 51 1.19 -18.42 8.40
C ALA A 51 0.95 -19.48 7.30
N VAL A 52 1.80 -19.53 6.27
CA VAL A 52 1.70 -20.53 5.18
C VAL A 52 2.56 -21.77 5.40
N ASP A 53 3.30 -21.85 6.51
CA ASP A 53 4.10 -23.05 6.86
C ASP A 53 3.21 -24.27 7.17
N LYS A 54 2.01 -24.05 7.69
CA LYS A 54 1.04 -25.11 8.00
C LYS A 54 -0.38 -24.65 7.72
N PRO A 55 -1.29 -25.60 7.38
CA PRO A 55 -2.72 -25.28 7.23
C PRO A 55 -3.29 -24.72 8.53
N PRO A 56 -4.16 -23.68 8.47
CA PRO A 56 -4.91 -23.21 9.62
C PRO A 56 -5.81 -24.33 10.17
N ALA A 57 -5.76 -24.52 11.50
CA ALA A 57 -6.49 -25.60 12.17
C ALA A 57 -7.99 -25.31 12.30
N ASP A 58 -8.37 -24.04 12.40
CA ASP A 58 -9.74 -23.62 12.61
C ASP A 58 -10.05 -22.29 11.89
N ARG A 59 -11.31 -21.86 12.00
CA ARG A 59 -11.77 -20.60 11.41
C ARG A 59 -11.05 -19.37 11.95
N ALA A 60 -10.64 -19.39 13.21
CA ALA A 60 -9.93 -18.25 13.81
C ALA A 60 -8.53 -18.12 13.23
N GLU A 61 -7.81 -19.22 13.02
CA GLU A 61 -6.52 -19.22 12.33
C GLU A 61 -6.63 -18.82 10.86
N TRP A 62 -7.69 -19.25 10.14
CA TRP A 62 -7.98 -18.76 8.80
C TRP A 62 -8.21 -17.24 8.78
N ALA A 63 -8.99 -16.71 9.72
CA ALA A 63 -9.23 -15.27 9.82
C ALA A 63 -7.94 -14.49 10.14
N ALA A 64 -7.10 -15.01 11.03
CA ALA A 64 -5.82 -14.42 11.36
C ALA A 64 -4.86 -14.43 10.14
N THR A 65 -4.85 -15.50 9.35
CA THR A 65 -4.07 -15.59 8.12
C THR A 65 -4.57 -14.60 7.07
N TYR A 66 -5.88 -14.44 6.93
CA TYR A 66 -6.48 -13.40 6.07
C TYR A 66 -6.01 -11.99 6.44
N GLN A 67 -6.06 -11.64 7.73
CA GLN A 67 -5.60 -10.33 8.20
C GLN A 67 -4.11 -10.07 7.86
N ARG A 68 -3.25 -11.10 7.98
CA ARG A 68 -1.84 -10.99 7.61
C ARG A 68 -1.67 -10.77 6.11
N ALA A 69 -2.41 -11.51 5.28
CA ALA A 69 -2.35 -11.39 3.83
C ALA A 69 -2.83 -10.00 3.35
N VAL A 70 -3.95 -9.50 3.90
CA VAL A 70 -4.43 -8.13 3.61
C VAL A 70 -3.39 -7.09 4.02
N ARG A 71 -2.79 -7.22 5.22
CA ARG A 71 -1.73 -6.31 5.66
C ARG A 71 -0.55 -6.30 4.71
N LEU A 72 -0.13 -7.47 4.19
CA LEU A 72 0.95 -7.54 3.22
C LEU A 72 0.59 -6.80 1.92
N ALA A 73 -0.60 -7.03 1.38
CA ALA A 73 -1.07 -6.37 0.15
C ALA A 73 -1.15 -4.84 0.32
N GLU A 74 -1.74 -4.37 1.41
CA GLU A 74 -1.86 -2.94 1.72
C GLU A 74 -0.49 -2.30 1.99
N THR A 75 0.42 -3.02 2.66
CA THR A 75 1.78 -2.54 2.83
C THR A 75 2.50 -2.43 1.48
N ALA A 76 2.36 -3.42 0.60
CA ALA A 76 2.94 -3.36 -0.75
C ALA A 76 2.33 -2.22 -1.59
N ASN A 77 1.07 -1.87 -1.39
CA ASN A 77 0.42 -0.74 -2.05
C ASN A 77 1.12 0.60 -1.74
N LEU A 78 1.75 0.73 -0.58
CA LEU A 78 2.52 1.92 -0.23
C LEU A 78 3.81 2.10 -1.05
N LEU A 79 4.23 1.12 -1.85
CA LEU A 79 5.36 1.26 -2.78
C LEU A 79 5.12 2.34 -3.85
N PHE A 80 3.86 2.60 -4.23
CA PHE A 80 3.53 3.62 -5.22
C PHE A 80 3.90 5.04 -4.81
N ILE A 81 3.96 5.32 -3.52
CA ILE A 81 4.35 6.64 -2.99
C ILE A 81 5.81 6.69 -2.56
N ARG A 82 6.61 5.63 -2.76
CA ARG A 82 8.01 5.58 -2.34
C ARG A 82 8.91 6.24 -3.37
N ARG A 83 9.82 7.06 -2.88
CA ARG A 83 10.88 7.66 -3.70
C ARG A 83 12.09 6.73 -3.69
N HIS A 84 12.48 6.30 -4.87
CA HIS A 84 13.66 5.47 -5.09
C HIS A 84 14.31 5.89 -6.41
N ALA A 85 15.60 5.67 -6.58
CA ALA A 85 16.24 5.87 -7.90
C ALA A 85 15.51 5.01 -8.94
N GLY A 86 14.86 5.67 -9.91
CA GLY A 86 14.01 5.01 -10.91
C GLY A 86 12.53 4.85 -10.53
N ALA A 87 12.06 5.40 -9.39
CA ALA A 87 10.65 5.34 -8.98
C ALA A 87 9.71 6.11 -9.94
N ASP A 88 10.23 7.07 -10.68
CA ASP A 88 9.45 7.82 -11.69
C ASP A 88 9.25 7.04 -12.99
N THR A 89 9.75 5.81 -13.07
CA THR A 89 9.63 4.99 -14.25
C THR A 89 8.33 4.17 -14.25
N PRO A 90 7.73 3.92 -15.43
CA PRO A 90 6.60 3.01 -15.54
C PRO A 90 6.93 1.61 -14.98
N GLU A 91 8.18 1.19 -15.03
CA GLU A 91 8.63 -0.09 -14.51
C GLU A 91 8.52 -0.18 -12.98
N TRP A 92 8.83 0.90 -12.24
CA TRP A 92 8.59 0.94 -10.79
C TRP A 92 7.11 0.74 -10.46
N ALA A 93 6.22 1.48 -11.12
CA ALA A 93 4.78 1.33 -10.93
C ALA A 93 4.30 -0.09 -11.26
N GLN A 94 4.79 -0.68 -12.35
CA GLN A 94 4.46 -2.05 -12.74
C GLN A 94 4.93 -3.08 -11.70
N ARG A 95 6.15 -2.96 -11.15
CA ARG A 95 6.67 -3.86 -10.12
C ARG A 95 5.94 -3.68 -8.78
N SER A 96 5.59 -2.45 -8.44
CA SER A 96 4.77 -2.15 -7.24
C SER A 96 3.39 -2.77 -7.36
N ALA A 97 2.74 -2.65 -8.53
CA ALA A 97 1.47 -3.31 -8.81
C ALA A 97 1.58 -4.83 -8.69
N ALA A 98 2.61 -5.44 -9.29
CA ALA A 98 2.82 -6.88 -9.23
C ALA A 98 2.98 -7.38 -7.77
N ALA A 99 3.70 -6.64 -6.93
CA ALA A 99 3.86 -7.01 -5.52
C ALA A 99 2.53 -6.89 -4.74
N ARG A 100 1.78 -5.81 -4.95
CA ARG A 100 0.45 -5.61 -4.36
C ARG A 100 -0.52 -6.70 -4.80
N ASP A 101 -0.60 -6.97 -6.10
CA ASP A 101 -1.55 -7.90 -6.69
C ASP A 101 -1.25 -9.35 -6.25
N ALA A 102 0.03 -9.71 -6.13
CA ALA A 102 0.42 -10.99 -5.56
C ALA A 102 0.00 -11.12 -4.09
N GLY A 103 0.17 -10.05 -3.28
CA GLY A 103 -0.32 -10.03 -1.90
C GLY A 103 -1.84 -10.14 -1.82
N ALA A 104 -2.59 -9.46 -2.70
CA ALA A 104 -4.04 -9.55 -2.79
C ALA A 104 -4.50 -10.96 -3.16
N ALA A 105 -3.80 -11.63 -4.10
CA ALA A 105 -4.11 -13.01 -4.48
C ALA A 105 -3.97 -13.99 -3.31
N VAL A 106 -3.01 -13.78 -2.39
CA VAL A 106 -2.93 -14.55 -1.14
C VAL A 106 -4.18 -14.32 -0.29
N ALA A 107 -4.59 -13.07 -0.10
CA ALA A 107 -5.79 -12.74 0.69
C ALA A 107 -7.04 -13.39 0.09
N ASP A 108 -7.20 -13.37 -1.24
CA ASP A 108 -8.33 -14.00 -1.93
C ASP A 108 -8.33 -15.52 -1.73
N ALA A 109 -7.17 -16.17 -1.87
CA ALA A 109 -7.05 -17.61 -1.64
C ALA A 109 -7.38 -17.98 -0.18
N VAL A 110 -6.89 -17.19 0.79
CA VAL A 110 -7.21 -17.40 2.21
C VAL A 110 -8.69 -17.17 2.48
N LEU A 111 -9.33 -16.20 1.82
CA LEU A 111 -10.75 -15.92 1.98
C LEU A 111 -11.62 -17.12 1.52
N VAL A 112 -11.21 -17.85 0.48
CA VAL A 112 -11.86 -19.09 0.06
C VAL A 112 -11.75 -20.14 1.17
N GLY A 113 -10.55 -20.34 1.74
CA GLY A 113 -10.32 -21.25 2.86
C GLY A 113 -11.13 -20.86 4.10
N LEU A 114 -11.20 -19.56 4.42
CA LEU A 114 -12.00 -19.05 5.54
C LEU A 114 -13.50 -19.36 5.41
N ARG A 115 -14.03 -19.35 4.18
CA ARG A 115 -15.45 -19.69 3.90
C ARG A 115 -15.74 -21.17 4.03
N ASN A 116 -14.83 -22.00 3.58
CA ASN A 116 -15.02 -23.44 3.43
C ASN A 116 -14.39 -24.25 4.56
N ALA A 117 -13.31 -23.76 5.17
CA ALA A 117 -12.53 -24.37 6.23
C ALA A 117 -12.06 -25.82 5.91
N ARG A 118 -11.69 -26.08 4.65
CA ARG A 118 -11.24 -27.41 4.20
C ARG A 118 -9.71 -27.42 4.03
N PRO A 119 -9.01 -28.50 4.46
CA PRO A 119 -7.55 -28.60 4.33
C PRO A 119 -7.03 -28.40 2.89
N GLN A 120 -7.74 -28.91 1.89
CA GLN A 120 -7.35 -28.75 0.47
C GLN A 120 -7.40 -27.32 -0.04
N ASP A 121 -8.11 -26.42 0.63
CA ASP A 121 -8.17 -25.00 0.25
C ASP A 121 -6.87 -24.25 0.61
N PHE A 122 -5.91 -24.94 1.25
CA PHE A 122 -4.63 -24.34 1.63
C PHE A 122 -3.57 -24.36 0.51
N GLU A 123 -3.58 -25.32 -0.39
CA GLU A 123 -2.61 -25.37 -1.51
C GLU A 123 -2.67 -24.13 -2.41
N PRO A 124 -3.84 -23.59 -2.77
CA PRO A 124 -3.93 -22.32 -3.48
C PRO A 124 -3.27 -21.15 -2.72
N VAL A 125 -3.33 -21.14 -1.37
CA VAL A 125 -2.68 -20.10 -0.55
C VAL A 125 -1.17 -20.17 -0.69
N LYS A 126 -0.56 -21.35 -0.62
CA LYS A 126 0.89 -21.53 -0.81
C LYS A 126 1.32 -21.14 -2.22
N THR A 127 0.55 -21.54 -3.23
CA THR A 127 0.80 -21.19 -4.62
C THR A 127 0.77 -19.66 -4.81
N ALA A 128 -0.22 -18.98 -4.25
CA ALA A 128 -0.30 -17.52 -4.29
C ALA A 128 0.86 -16.86 -3.54
N PHE A 129 1.28 -17.40 -2.40
CA PHE A 129 2.41 -16.86 -1.65
C PHE A 129 3.74 -16.99 -2.41
N ALA A 130 3.98 -18.07 -3.13
CA ALA A 130 5.15 -18.21 -3.99
C ALA A 130 5.22 -17.09 -5.06
N GLN A 131 4.07 -16.60 -5.55
CA GLN A 131 4.04 -15.44 -6.46
C GLN A 131 4.47 -14.14 -5.77
N VAL A 132 4.21 -13.98 -4.47
CA VAL A 132 4.72 -12.83 -3.70
C VAL A 132 6.25 -12.85 -3.68
N SER A 133 6.86 -13.99 -3.34
CA SER A 133 8.32 -14.16 -3.35
C SER A 133 8.91 -13.84 -4.73
N ALA A 134 8.27 -14.32 -5.79
CA ALA A 134 8.68 -14.07 -7.18
C ALA A 134 8.62 -12.57 -7.53
N ALA A 135 7.54 -11.88 -7.15
CA ALA A 135 7.36 -10.45 -7.39
C ALA A 135 8.41 -9.62 -6.62
N CYS A 136 8.64 -9.93 -5.35
CA CYS A 136 9.69 -9.30 -4.53
C CYS A 136 11.07 -9.47 -5.16
N ASN A 137 11.42 -10.69 -5.56
CA ASN A 137 12.71 -10.97 -6.19
C ASN A 137 12.86 -10.26 -7.55
N ALA A 138 11.80 -10.15 -8.34
CA ALA A 138 11.82 -9.43 -9.60
C ALA A 138 12.08 -7.93 -9.40
N CYS A 139 11.48 -7.32 -8.36
CA CYS A 139 11.74 -5.94 -7.97
C CYS A 139 13.18 -5.75 -7.46
N HIS A 140 13.65 -6.62 -6.56
CA HIS A 140 14.99 -6.56 -6.01
C HIS A 140 16.08 -6.67 -7.07
N ARG A 141 15.94 -7.55 -8.05
CA ARG A 141 16.90 -7.65 -9.17
C ARG A 141 17.01 -6.36 -9.98
N ARG A 142 15.94 -5.60 -10.06
CA ARG A 142 15.90 -4.38 -10.87
C ARG A 142 16.30 -3.12 -10.11
N PHE A 143 15.85 -2.99 -8.88
CA PHE A 143 15.95 -1.76 -8.10
C PHE A 143 16.73 -1.92 -6.79
N GLY A 144 16.95 -3.11 -6.31
CA GLY A 144 17.52 -3.36 -5.00
C GLY A 144 19.04 -3.22 -4.88
N GLY A 145 19.75 -2.99 -6.01
CA GLY A 145 21.21 -2.91 -6.01
C GLY A 145 21.87 -4.26 -5.65
N THR A 146 23.20 -4.21 -5.44
CA THR A 146 24.02 -5.41 -5.21
C THR A 146 23.76 -6.10 -3.86
N ASN A 147 23.19 -5.39 -2.90
CA ASN A 147 22.95 -5.87 -1.53
C ASN A 147 21.50 -6.27 -1.26
N ALA A 148 20.63 -6.24 -2.28
CA ALA A 148 19.25 -6.65 -2.09
C ALA A 148 19.16 -8.13 -1.73
N PRO A 149 18.40 -8.50 -0.68
CA PRO A 149 18.26 -9.89 -0.30
C PRO A 149 17.47 -10.67 -1.36
N THR A 150 17.84 -11.93 -1.56
CA THR A 150 16.98 -12.89 -2.25
C THR A 150 15.92 -13.38 -1.27
N ILE A 151 14.67 -13.23 -1.65
CA ILE A 151 13.53 -13.70 -0.87
C ILE A 151 13.33 -15.19 -1.16
N ARG A 152 13.25 -16.01 -0.11
CA ARG A 152 13.00 -17.46 -0.20
C ARG A 152 11.57 -17.73 0.22
N ASP A 153 10.98 -18.70 -0.44
CA ASP A 153 9.65 -19.23 -0.13
C ASP A 153 9.63 -19.92 1.22
#